data_bc4208c61f50230eeaa757ee1e9c9890
#
_entry.id   bc4208c61f50230eeaa757ee1e9c9890
#
_cell.length_a   1.000
_cell.length_b   1.000
_cell.length_c   1.000
_cell.angle_alpha   90.00
_cell.angle_beta   90.00
_cell.angle_gamma   90.00
#
_symmetry.space_group_name_H-M   'P 1'
#
loop_
_entity.id
_entity.type
_entity.pdbx_description
1 polymer ?
#
loop_
_entity_poly.entity_id
_entity_poly.type
_entity_poly.pdbx_seq_one_letter_code
_entity_poly.pdbx_strand_id
1 'polypeptide(L)'
;MAVANTLISGKINAEVTVVTQSPHYFSGPSRPLLLTKEQTLDRIVRGYEEAIRKGVKVVVGTAFSIDPANRKVRYVGGYTSSGGVGELAYDYLVLAPGVVLDGSGITGYDKYRHNVLNVYDPGRVHLLRSKIWSAERGTIVVYAPKAPYRCAPAPTETALLIDSVLRHRGVRDKFKIVHIDANDKTQPPVIADVVSQIYSRQGIELVTNQEIVEIGEREVVTKSGERYKYDVLAMLEPNRAPKFVEEAGLGKTWIDVRSPQDLRHPKYDDVLAVGDAAGLPFPKNQEIAFESALFAANKILEMEGSSYRASVQYAFVGWAYVGNPEGRLESLSVRFGLDFTSQPPKPSKDPEPKRDYTLAKDNWEQSYLANLFGYS
;
A
#
# COMPACT_ATOMS: atom_id res chain seq x y z
N MET A 1 -8.29 0.93 12.17
CA MET A 1 -9.71 1.41 12.31
C MET A 1 -10.73 0.28 12.15
N ALA A 2 -10.65 -0.60 11.14
CA ALA A 2 -11.63 -1.68 10.99
C ALA A 2 -11.75 -2.56 12.25
N VAL A 3 -10.63 -2.98 12.85
CA VAL A 3 -10.65 -3.72 14.13
C VAL A 3 -11.37 -2.92 15.21
N ALA A 4 -10.98 -1.66 15.44
CA ALA A 4 -11.57 -0.82 16.48
C ALA A 4 -13.09 -0.69 16.31
N ASN A 5 -13.55 -0.35 15.10
CA ASN A 5 -14.99 -0.22 14.82
C ASN A 5 -15.75 -1.54 15.05
N THR A 6 -15.15 -2.68 14.68
CA THR A 6 -15.77 -4.01 14.84
C THR A 6 -15.86 -4.41 16.32
N LEU A 7 -14.82 -4.15 17.12
CA LEU A 7 -14.83 -4.43 18.55
C LEU A 7 -15.91 -3.58 19.29
N ILE A 8 -16.02 -2.30 18.95
CA ILE A 8 -17.09 -1.42 19.49
C ILE A 8 -18.46 -1.97 19.12
N SER A 9 -18.67 -2.39 17.86
CA SER A 9 -19.93 -2.98 17.41
C SER A 9 -20.26 -4.27 18.14
N GLY A 10 -19.24 -5.04 18.53
CA GLY A 10 -19.38 -6.26 19.32
C GLY A 10 -19.77 -6.05 20.78
N LYS A 11 -19.78 -4.79 21.26
CA LYS A 11 -20.17 -4.37 22.61
C LYS A 11 -19.47 -5.15 23.73
N ILE A 12 -18.22 -5.51 23.53
CA ILE A 12 -17.37 -6.08 24.59
C ILE A 12 -16.94 -4.96 25.55
N ASN A 13 -16.69 -5.32 26.82
CA ASN A 13 -16.15 -4.38 27.81
C ASN A 13 -14.64 -4.22 27.63
N ALA A 14 -14.24 -3.41 26.64
CA ALA A 14 -12.82 -3.20 26.33
C ALA A 14 -12.52 -1.72 26.03
N GLU A 15 -11.38 -1.25 26.50
CA GLU A 15 -10.79 0.01 26.04
C GLU A 15 -10.00 -0.24 24.75
N VAL A 16 -10.29 0.50 23.70
CA VAL A 16 -9.58 0.39 22.43
C VAL A 16 -8.67 1.60 22.24
N THR A 17 -7.36 1.36 22.21
CA THR A 17 -6.35 2.39 21.94
C THR A 17 -5.70 2.17 20.57
N VAL A 18 -5.67 3.21 19.74
CA VAL A 18 -4.97 3.20 18.43
C VAL A 18 -3.75 4.10 18.54
N VAL A 19 -2.55 3.55 18.32
CA VAL A 19 -1.30 4.31 18.17
C VAL A 19 -1.04 4.50 16.69
N THR A 20 -0.87 5.75 16.24
CA THR A 20 -0.67 6.10 14.83
C THR A 20 0.37 7.21 14.67
N GLN A 21 1.21 7.11 13.63
CA GLN A 21 2.26 8.11 13.37
C GLN A 21 1.70 9.45 12.87
N SER A 22 0.49 9.47 12.30
CA SER A 22 -0.10 10.65 11.71
C SER A 22 -1.46 10.93 12.32
N PRO A 23 -1.84 12.20 12.53
CA PRO A 23 -3.19 12.57 12.93
C PRO A 23 -4.22 12.36 11.83
N HIS A 24 -3.76 12.02 10.63
CA HIS A 24 -4.60 11.77 9.47
C HIS A 24 -4.26 10.44 8.80
N TYR A 25 -5.28 9.77 8.33
CA TYR A 25 -5.18 8.63 7.44
C TYR A 25 -5.14 9.11 5.98
N PHE A 26 -4.21 8.57 5.21
CA PHE A 26 -4.09 8.80 3.77
C PHE A 26 -4.46 7.53 3.02
N SER A 27 -5.56 7.57 2.28
CA SER A 27 -5.97 6.43 1.46
C SER A 27 -4.97 6.14 0.34
N GLY A 28 -4.83 4.86 0.00
CA GLY A 28 -3.84 4.39 -0.97
C GLY A 28 -4.34 4.26 -2.41
N PRO A 29 -5.54 3.71 -2.65
CA PRO A 29 -5.98 3.25 -3.98
C PRO A 29 -5.98 4.30 -5.08
N SER A 30 -6.43 5.51 -4.80
CA SER A 30 -6.41 6.62 -5.78
C SER A 30 -5.23 7.57 -5.63
N ARG A 31 -4.28 7.28 -4.75
CA ARG A 31 -3.09 8.11 -4.58
C ARG A 31 -2.28 8.30 -5.87
N PRO A 32 -2.12 7.31 -6.77
CA PRO A 32 -1.46 7.54 -8.05
C PRO A 32 -2.10 8.65 -8.88
N LEU A 33 -3.42 8.88 -8.75
CA LEU A 33 -4.11 9.98 -9.45
C LEU A 33 -3.69 11.38 -9.01
N LEU A 34 -3.00 11.51 -7.87
CA LEU A 34 -2.37 12.79 -7.50
C LEU A 34 -1.31 13.25 -8.50
N LEU A 35 -0.79 12.36 -9.36
CA LEU A 35 0.07 12.73 -10.49
C LEU A 35 -0.68 13.56 -11.54
N THR A 36 -1.97 13.34 -11.67
CA THR A 36 -2.87 14.04 -12.58
C THR A 36 -3.54 15.24 -11.89
N LYS A 37 -4.54 15.84 -12.53
CA LYS A 37 -5.42 16.85 -11.92
C LYS A 37 -6.77 16.24 -11.48
N GLU A 38 -6.93 14.92 -11.61
CA GLU A 38 -8.20 14.22 -11.35
C GLU A 38 -8.42 13.92 -9.86
N GLN A 39 -7.38 14.03 -9.02
CA GLN A 39 -7.46 13.76 -7.59
C GLN A 39 -6.82 14.87 -6.76
N THR A 40 -7.38 15.10 -5.59
CA THR A 40 -6.89 16.03 -4.57
C THR A 40 -6.74 15.36 -3.22
N LEU A 41 -5.91 15.93 -2.34
CA LEU A 41 -5.62 15.33 -1.04
C LEU A 41 -6.85 15.26 -0.13
N ASP A 42 -7.70 16.27 -0.13
CA ASP A 42 -8.91 16.35 0.70
C ASP A 42 -9.87 15.18 0.46
N ARG A 43 -9.92 14.65 -0.76
CA ARG A 43 -10.75 13.49 -1.08
C ARG A 43 -10.25 12.18 -0.48
N ILE A 44 -8.97 12.06 -0.18
CA ILE A 44 -8.33 10.81 0.26
C ILE A 44 -7.73 10.87 1.67
N VAL A 45 -7.90 12.01 2.37
CA VAL A 45 -7.45 12.21 3.75
C VAL A 45 -8.64 12.17 4.69
N ARG A 46 -8.48 11.50 5.83
CA ARG A 46 -9.48 11.44 6.91
C ARG A 46 -8.81 11.60 8.27
N GLY A 47 -9.48 12.29 9.17
CA GLY A 47 -9.11 12.31 10.58
C GLY A 47 -9.67 11.13 11.37
N TYR A 48 -9.47 11.14 12.67
CA TYR A 48 -9.94 10.08 13.58
C TYR A 48 -11.07 10.54 14.49
N GLU A 49 -11.69 11.67 14.21
CA GLU A 49 -12.70 12.32 15.06
C GLU A 49 -13.91 11.42 15.33
N GLU A 50 -14.35 10.69 14.30
CA GLU A 50 -15.46 9.75 14.44
C GLU A 50 -15.11 8.57 15.37
N ALA A 51 -13.89 8.05 15.26
CA ALA A 51 -13.41 7.00 16.15
C ALA A 51 -13.34 7.49 17.60
N ILE A 52 -12.84 8.72 17.80
CA ILE A 52 -12.77 9.34 19.13
C ILE A 52 -14.18 9.52 19.70
N ARG A 53 -15.15 9.98 18.91
CA ARG A 53 -16.56 10.08 19.34
C ARG A 53 -17.18 8.74 19.74
N LYS A 54 -16.72 7.64 19.12
CA LYS A 54 -17.12 6.27 19.47
C LYS A 54 -16.36 5.68 20.67
N GLY A 55 -15.49 6.46 21.32
CA GLY A 55 -14.76 6.04 22.51
C GLY A 55 -13.39 5.40 22.23
N VAL A 56 -12.90 5.43 20.98
CA VAL A 56 -11.54 4.99 20.68
C VAL A 56 -10.54 6.03 21.18
N LYS A 57 -9.56 5.60 21.96
CA LYS A 57 -8.42 6.43 22.35
C LYS A 57 -7.41 6.47 21.21
N VAL A 58 -7.17 7.64 20.64
CA VAL A 58 -6.18 7.82 19.56
C VAL A 58 -4.94 8.51 20.12
N VAL A 59 -3.80 7.85 20.01
CA VAL A 59 -2.49 8.33 20.39
C VAL A 59 -1.68 8.61 19.14
N VAL A 60 -1.40 9.88 18.85
CA VAL A 60 -0.51 10.24 17.75
C VAL A 60 0.94 10.07 18.23
N GLY A 61 1.62 9.08 17.68
CA GLY A 61 2.98 8.72 18.07
C GLY A 61 3.52 7.57 17.22
N THR A 62 4.83 7.39 17.25
CA THR A 62 5.52 6.33 16.52
C THR A 62 5.88 5.20 17.48
N ALA A 63 5.22 4.04 17.30
CA ALA A 63 5.63 2.82 18.00
C ALA A 63 7.01 2.38 17.49
N PHE A 64 7.92 2.06 18.38
CA PHE A 64 9.30 1.69 18.06
C PHE A 64 9.79 0.42 18.74
N SER A 65 9.06 -0.11 19.72
CA SER A 65 9.43 -1.33 20.43
C SER A 65 8.19 -2.06 20.92
N ILE A 66 8.24 -3.38 20.86
CA ILE A 66 7.24 -4.29 21.42
C ILE A 66 7.96 -5.28 22.30
N ASP A 67 7.43 -5.51 23.50
CA ASP A 67 7.80 -6.60 24.40
C ASP A 67 6.59 -7.55 24.53
N PRO A 68 6.51 -8.57 23.68
CA PRO A 68 5.35 -9.45 23.69
C PRO A 68 5.29 -10.36 24.91
N ALA A 69 6.41 -10.62 25.59
CA ALA A 69 6.43 -11.43 26.80
C ALA A 69 5.83 -10.68 28.02
N ASN A 70 6.04 -9.37 28.08
CA ASN A 70 5.51 -8.51 29.14
C ASN A 70 4.27 -7.72 28.71
N ARG A 71 3.75 -7.96 27.49
CA ARG A 71 2.55 -7.31 26.91
C ARG A 71 2.65 -5.78 26.89
N LYS A 72 3.76 -5.26 26.35
CA LYS A 72 4.05 -3.82 26.34
C LYS A 72 4.41 -3.33 24.95
N VAL A 73 3.95 -2.12 24.63
CA VAL A 73 4.33 -1.37 23.44
C VAL A 73 4.88 -0.02 23.86
N ARG A 74 6.05 0.36 23.33
CA ARG A 74 6.65 1.67 23.55
C ARG A 74 6.55 2.53 22.29
N TYR A 75 6.26 3.81 22.50
CA TYR A 75 6.11 4.78 21.41
C TYR A 75 6.71 6.13 21.80
N VAL A 76 7.06 6.93 20.81
CA VAL A 76 7.42 8.35 20.97
C VAL A 76 6.22 9.17 20.56
N GLY A 77 5.72 10.02 21.47
CA GLY A 77 4.59 10.90 21.20
C GLY A 77 4.97 12.03 20.25
N GLY A 78 4.11 12.30 19.24
CA GLY A 78 4.37 13.28 18.20
C GLY A 78 3.99 14.73 18.53
N TYR A 79 3.05 14.96 19.44
CA TYR A 79 2.46 16.29 19.72
C TYR A 79 2.37 16.66 21.19
N THR A 80 3.04 15.94 22.09
CA THR A 80 3.12 16.37 23.48
C THR A 80 4.29 17.33 23.63
N SER A 81 4.06 18.44 24.33
CA SER A 81 5.09 19.45 24.66
C SER A 81 6.33 18.88 25.37
N SER A 82 6.30 17.62 25.77
CA SER A 82 7.38 16.90 26.43
C SER A 82 8.13 15.89 25.54
N GLY A 83 7.69 15.65 24.28
CA GLY A 83 8.37 14.70 23.37
C GLY A 83 8.65 13.32 23.98
N GLY A 84 7.83 12.90 24.95
CA GLY A 84 8.16 11.80 25.85
C GLY A 84 7.94 10.41 25.23
N VAL A 85 8.75 9.46 25.69
CA VAL A 85 8.50 8.03 25.46
C VAL A 85 7.32 7.61 26.31
N GLY A 86 6.28 7.05 25.64
CA GLY A 86 5.14 6.43 26.31
C GLY A 86 5.24 4.91 26.26
N GLU A 87 4.56 4.26 27.20
CA GLU A 87 4.41 2.80 27.25
C GLU A 87 2.94 2.48 27.47
N LEU A 88 2.44 1.47 26.73
CA LEU A 88 1.09 0.93 26.86
C LEU A 88 1.20 -0.56 27.17
N ALA A 89 0.47 -1.01 28.19
CA ALA A 89 0.18 -2.42 28.42
C ALA A 89 -1.07 -2.81 27.62
N TYR A 90 -1.19 -4.10 27.29
CA TYR A 90 -2.32 -4.61 26.52
C TYR A 90 -2.74 -6.01 26.97
N ASP A 91 -4.02 -6.32 26.78
CA ASP A 91 -4.54 -7.68 26.83
C ASP A 91 -4.48 -8.33 25.43
N TYR A 92 -4.76 -7.53 24.39
CA TYR A 92 -4.60 -7.90 22.99
C TYR A 92 -3.87 -6.82 22.22
N LEU A 93 -2.91 -7.23 21.38
CA LEU A 93 -2.19 -6.34 20.49
C LEU A 93 -2.51 -6.68 19.03
N VAL A 94 -3.07 -5.73 18.29
CA VAL A 94 -3.26 -5.87 16.84
C VAL A 94 -2.22 -5.01 16.13
N LEU A 95 -1.30 -5.67 15.43
CA LEU A 95 -0.25 -5.04 14.66
C LEU A 95 -0.72 -4.76 13.24
N ALA A 96 -0.90 -3.49 12.92
CA ALA A 96 -1.28 -2.99 11.59
C ALA A 96 -0.30 -1.91 11.10
N PRO A 97 1.03 -2.10 11.20
CA PRO A 97 1.99 -1.03 10.90
C PRO A 97 2.15 -0.75 9.41
N GLY A 98 1.55 -1.58 8.55
CA GLY A 98 1.80 -1.54 7.11
C GLY A 98 3.23 -1.94 6.76
N VAL A 99 3.75 -1.44 5.65
CA VAL A 99 5.11 -1.72 5.18
C VAL A 99 5.98 -0.48 5.23
N VAL A 100 7.27 -0.68 5.47
CA VAL A 100 8.30 0.30 5.19
C VAL A 100 8.88 0.07 3.79
N LEU A 101 9.24 1.16 3.13
CA LEU A 101 9.94 1.16 1.87
C LEU A 101 11.45 1.09 2.18
N ASP A 102 12.07 -0.06 1.91
CA ASP A 102 13.43 -0.35 2.35
C ASP A 102 14.39 -0.44 1.18
N GLY A 103 15.07 0.67 0.90
CA GLY A 103 16.13 0.73 -0.11
C GLY A 103 17.53 0.43 0.42
N SER A 104 17.69 0.03 1.68
CA SER A 104 19.00 -0.15 2.33
C SER A 104 19.88 -1.21 1.66
N GLY A 105 19.28 -2.17 0.96
CA GLY A 105 19.99 -3.17 0.15
C GLY A 105 20.50 -2.68 -1.20
N ILE A 106 20.21 -1.44 -1.59
CA ILE A 106 20.59 -0.88 -2.89
C ILE A 106 21.78 0.05 -2.72
N THR A 107 22.88 -0.23 -3.40
CA THR A 107 24.09 0.59 -3.33
C THR A 107 23.79 2.04 -3.72
N GLY A 108 24.29 3.00 -2.93
CA GLY A 108 24.07 4.43 -3.18
C GLY A 108 22.71 4.97 -2.75
N TYR A 109 21.78 4.13 -2.25
CA TYR A 109 20.43 4.56 -1.86
C TYR A 109 20.47 5.71 -0.84
N ASP A 110 21.22 5.59 0.24
CA ASP A 110 21.26 6.62 1.31
C ASP A 110 21.73 7.98 0.78
N LYS A 111 22.67 7.98 -0.15
CA LYS A 111 23.21 9.19 -0.77
C LYS A 111 22.24 9.82 -1.75
N TYR A 112 21.53 9.01 -2.55
CA TYR A 112 20.70 9.47 -3.66
C TYR A 112 19.18 9.28 -3.45
N ARG A 113 18.76 8.89 -2.24
CA ARG A 113 17.33 8.66 -1.91
C ARG A 113 16.42 9.85 -2.19
N HIS A 114 16.97 11.07 -2.22
CA HIS A 114 16.23 12.27 -2.58
C HIS A 114 15.78 12.31 -4.05
N ASN A 115 16.40 11.49 -4.92
CA ASN A 115 15.99 11.28 -6.29
C ASN A 115 14.92 10.20 -6.44
N VAL A 116 14.75 9.36 -5.42
CA VAL A 116 13.77 8.26 -5.43
C VAL A 116 12.39 8.82 -5.09
N LEU A 117 11.52 8.87 -6.09
CA LEU A 117 10.15 9.35 -5.97
C LEU A 117 9.18 8.19 -6.18
N ASN A 118 8.01 8.25 -5.58
CA ASN A 118 6.99 7.21 -5.73
C ASN A 118 5.60 7.76 -5.43
N VAL A 119 4.58 6.94 -5.68
CA VAL A 119 3.17 7.27 -5.41
C VAL A 119 2.69 6.76 -4.04
N TYR A 120 3.56 6.12 -3.27
CA TYR A 120 3.20 5.54 -1.96
C TYR A 120 3.37 6.51 -0.81
N ASP A 121 4.33 7.41 -0.90
CA ASP A 121 4.59 8.45 0.08
C ASP A 121 3.89 9.75 -0.34
N PRO A 122 3.06 10.36 0.54
CA PRO A 122 2.34 11.58 0.20
C PRO A 122 3.24 12.75 -0.20
N GLY A 123 4.41 12.88 0.41
CA GLY A 123 5.37 13.94 0.04
C GLY A 123 6.04 13.65 -1.30
N ARG A 124 6.46 12.42 -1.53
CA ARG A 124 7.16 12.02 -2.76
C ARG A 124 6.26 12.05 -3.99
N VAL A 125 4.97 11.74 -3.88
CA VAL A 125 4.04 11.85 -5.01
C VAL A 125 3.88 13.28 -5.49
N HIS A 126 3.88 14.26 -4.58
CA HIS A 126 3.83 15.67 -4.96
C HIS A 126 5.11 16.15 -5.65
N LEU A 127 6.27 15.69 -5.18
CA LEU A 127 7.55 15.94 -5.85
C LEU A 127 7.60 15.30 -7.24
N LEU A 128 7.15 14.05 -7.38
CA LEU A 128 7.04 13.37 -8.67
C LEU A 128 6.11 14.14 -9.60
N ARG A 129 4.92 14.51 -9.14
CA ARG A 129 3.99 15.35 -9.88
C ARG A 129 4.65 16.64 -10.36
N SER A 130 5.30 17.38 -9.47
CA SER A 130 5.97 18.63 -9.80
C SER A 130 6.99 18.43 -10.93
N LYS A 131 7.85 17.41 -10.83
CA LYS A 131 8.83 17.09 -11.86
C LYS A 131 8.17 16.74 -13.21
N ILE A 132 7.12 15.90 -13.21
CA ILE A 132 6.42 15.48 -14.43
C ILE A 132 5.69 16.68 -15.09
N TRP A 133 5.16 17.61 -14.30
CA TRP A 133 4.46 18.79 -14.83
C TRP A 133 5.38 19.90 -15.29
N SER A 134 6.62 20.00 -14.81
CA SER A 134 7.57 21.07 -15.17
C SER A 134 8.62 20.65 -16.21
N ALA A 135 8.97 19.36 -16.30
CA ALA A 135 9.99 18.91 -17.24
C ALA A 135 9.55 19.05 -18.70
N GLU A 136 10.48 19.47 -19.57
CA GLU A 136 10.22 19.70 -21.00
C GLU A 136 10.65 18.51 -21.87
N ARG A 137 11.62 17.74 -21.42
CA ARG A 137 12.15 16.53 -22.07
C ARG A 137 12.90 15.66 -21.06
N GLY A 138 13.17 14.41 -21.41
CA GLY A 138 14.06 13.57 -20.63
C GLY A 138 13.71 12.07 -20.62
N THR A 139 14.40 11.33 -19.79
CA THR A 139 14.15 9.90 -19.54
C THR A 139 13.53 9.72 -18.16
N ILE A 140 12.41 9.03 -18.13
CA ILE A 140 11.72 8.66 -16.90
C ILE A 140 11.88 7.16 -16.71
N VAL A 141 12.48 6.78 -15.58
CA VAL A 141 12.58 5.38 -15.18
C VAL A 141 11.53 5.13 -14.11
N VAL A 142 10.67 4.13 -14.34
CA VAL A 142 9.75 3.58 -13.35
C VAL A 142 10.29 2.22 -12.92
N TYR A 143 10.26 1.91 -11.62
CA TYR A 143 10.77 0.64 -11.12
C TYR A 143 9.79 -0.06 -10.19
N ALA A 144 9.63 -1.38 -10.42
CA ALA A 144 8.91 -2.31 -9.56
C ALA A 144 9.88 -3.32 -8.95
N PRO A 145 9.94 -3.46 -7.61
CA PRO A 145 10.79 -4.46 -6.95
C PRO A 145 10.23 -5.87 -7.09
N LYS A 146 10.95 -6.86 -6.61
CA LYS A 146 10.44 -8.24 -6.51
C LYS A 146 9.19 -8.29 -5.64
N ALA A 147 8.15 -8.92 -6.14
CA ALA A 147 6.92 -9.16 -5.37
C ALA A 147 7.17 -10.14 -4.19
N PRO A 148 6.40 -10.06 -3.09
CA PRO A 148 5.22 -9.22 -2.92
C PRO A 148 5.54 -7.80 -2.42
N TYR A 149 4.83 -6.82 -2.93
CA TYR A 149 4.86 -5.44 -2.46
C TYR A 149 3.44 -4.85 -2.42
N ARG A 150 3.26 -3.76 -1.68
CA ARG A 150 1.96 -3.10 -1.52
C ARG A 150 1.47 -2.53 -2.86
N CYS A 151 0.17 -2.77 -3.18
CA CYS A 151 -0.49 -2.25 -4.38
C CYS A 151 0.22 -2.70 -5.67
N ALA A 152 0.08 -3.98 -5.98
CA ALA A 152 0.75 -4.64 -7.12
C ALA A 152 0.68 -3.85 -8.45
N PRO A 153 -0.43 -3.21 -8.87
CA PRO A 153 -0.48 -2.47 -10.12
C PRO A 153 0.18 -1.08 -10.09
N ALA A 154 0.54 -0.54 -8.91
CA ALA A 154 0.94 0.87 -8.80
C ALA A 154 2.18 1.28 -9.62
N PRO A 155 3.23 0.47 -9.82
CA PRO A 155 4.31 0.82 -10.76
C PRO A 155 3.80 0.96 -12.19
N THR A 156 2.94 0.04 -12.63
CA THR A 156 2.29 0.09 -13.95
C THR A 156 1.39 1.32 -14.08
N GLU A 157 0.54 1.57 -13.08
CA GLU A 157 -0.29 2.78 -13.01
C GLU A 157 0.56 4.04 -13.08
N THR A 158 1.69 4.08 -12.38
CA THR A 158 2.63 5.22 -12.38
C THR A 158 3.14 5.50 -13.80
N ALA A 159 3.60 4.49 -14.52
CA ALA A 159 4.10 4.67 -15.89
C ALA A 159 3.01 5.17 -16.85
N LEU A 160 1.80 4.59 -16.77
CA LEU A 160 0.68 4.93 -17.63
C LEU A 160 0.10 6.32 -17.31
N LEU A 161 0.05 6.71 -16.05
CA LEU A 161 -0.41 8.05 -15.65
C LEU A 161 0.60 9.12 -16.01
N ILE A 162 1.90 8.83 -15.90
CA ILE A 162 2.96 9.72 -16.40
C ILE A 162 2.82 9.92 -17.91
N ASP A 163 2.65 8.85 -18.69
CA ASP A 163 2.41 8.91 -20.13
C ASP A 163 1.20 9.81 -20.44
N SER A 164 0.08 9.60 -19.74
CA SER A 164 -1.14 10.38 -19.89
C SER A 164 -0.93 11.87 -19.61
N VAL A 165 -0.21 12.20 -18.54
CA VAL A 165 0.12 13.61 -18.20
C VAL A 165 0.99 14.23 -19.28
N LEU A 166 2.01 13.55 -19.77
CA LEU A 166 2.89 14.08 -20.83
C LEU A 166 2.14 14.28 -22.16
N ARG A 167 1.18 13.42 -22.49
CA ARG A 167 0.27 13.61 -23.65
C ARG A 167 -0.63 14.80 -23.45
N HIS A 168 -1.26 14.94 -22.29
CA HIS A 168 -2.09 16.09 -21.95
C HIS A 168 -1.31 17.41 -22.06
N ARG A 169 -0.02 17.41 -21.73
CA ARG A 169 0.89 18.55 -21.88
C ARG A 169 1.39 18.78 -23.31
N GLY A 170 1.14 17.87 -24.26
CA GLY A 170 1.64 17.93 -25.62
C GLY A 170 3.15 17.77 -25.77
N VAL A 171 3.81 17.10 -24.83
CA VAL A 171 5.28 16.91 -24.80
C VAL A 171 5.73 15.46 -24.78
N ARG A 172 4.81 14.49 -24.93
CA ARG A 172 5.09 13.06 -24.79
C ARG A 172 6.23 12.57 -25.71
N ASP A 173 6.33 13.09 -26.91
CA ASP A 173 7.34 12.77 -27.91
C ASP A 173 8.76 13.13 -27.49
N LYS A 174 8.91 14.03 -26.52
CA LYS A 174 10.22 14.47 -25.98
C LYS A 174 10.71 13.62 -24.81
N PHE A 175 9.93 12.59 -24.43
CA PHE A 175 10.25 11.73 -23.29
C PHE A 175 10.40 10.27 -23.68
N LYS A 176 11.44 9.63 -23.11
CA LYS A 176 11.54 8.17 -23.02
C LYS A 176 10.99 7.74 -21.67
N ILE A 177 10.09 6.75 -21.66
CA ILE A 177 9.60 6.10 -20.44
C ILE A 177 10.07 4.66 -20.45
N VAL A 178 10.78 4.24 -19.41
CA VAL A 178 11.27 2.86 -19.22
C VAL A 178 10.71 2.34 -17.92
N HIS A 179 9.96 1.24 -17.97
CA HIS A 179 9.53 0.50 -16.79
C HIS A 179 10.43 -0.72 -16.59
N ILE A 180 11.27 -0.67 -15.58
CA ILE A 180 12.11 -1.78 -15.13
C ILE A 180 11.35 -2.55 -14.06
N ASP A 181 11.09 -3.83 -14.29
CA ASP A 181 10.36 -4.71 -13.37
C ASP A 181 11.26 -5.87 -12.94
N ALA A 182 11.45 -6.05 -11.64
CA ALA A 182 12.24 -7.16 -11.11
C ALA A 182 11.55 -8.53 -11.29
N ASN A 183 10.28 -8.55 -11.66
CA ASN A 183 9.49 -9.75 -11.91
C ASN A 183 9.55 -10.14 -13.39
N ASP A 184 9.16 -11.36 -13.71
CA ASP A 184 9.06 -11.86 -15.09
C ASP A 184 7.91 -11.21 -15.89
N LYS A 185 6.92 -10.68 -15.15
CA LYS A 185 5.76 -9.97 -15.69
C LYS A 185 5.36 -8.83 -14.77
N THR A 186 4.76 -7.79 -15.33
CA THR A 186 4.14 -6.72 -14.54
C THR A 186 3.09 -7.29 -13.60
N GLN A 187 2.95 -6.66 -12.42
CA GLN A 187 2.04 -7.10 -11.38
C GLN A 187 0.70 -6.35 -11.43
N PRO A 188 -0.43 -7.02 -11.15
CA PRO A 188 -0.57 -8.48 -10.98
C PRO A 188 -0.49 -9.23 -12.32
N PRO A 189 0.07 -10.46 -12.37
CA PRO A 189 0.33 -11.17 -13.63
C PRO A 189 -0.90 -11.40 -14.51
N VAL A 190 -2.08 -11.41 -13.92
CA VAL A 190 -3.35 -11.64 -14.63
C VAL A 190 -3.67 -10.57 -15.69
N ILE A 191 -3.13 -9.36 -15.55
CA ILE A 191 -3.33 -8.26 -16.53
C ILE A 191 -2.06 -7.95 -17.34
N ALA A 192 -0.97 -8.68 -17.13
CA ALA A 192 0.33 -8.36 -17.72
C ALA A 192 0.31 -8.35 -19.26
N ASP A 193 -0.46 -9.23 -19.89
CA ASP A 193 -0.65 -9.28 -21.34
C ASP A 193 -1.35 -8.02 -21.89
N VAL A 194 -2.39 -7.54 -21.21
CA VAL A 194 -3.09 -6.31 -21.56
C VAL A 194 -2.19 -5.09 -21.36
N VAL A 195 -1.47 -5.05 -20.24
CA VAL A 195 -0.50 -3.99 -19.93
C VAL A 195 0.59 -3.93 -21.01
N SER A 196 1.14 -5.07 -21.42
CA SER A 196 2.18 -5.14 -22.46
C SER A 196 1.68 -4.59 -23.79
N GLN A 197 0.42 -4.88 -24.18
CA GLN A 197 -0.20 -4.32 -25.37
C GLN A 197 -0.39 -2.80 -25.27
N ILE A 198 -0.82 -2.30 -24.11
CA ILE A 198 -0.97 -0.86 -23.85
C ILE A 198 0.39 -0.17 -23.95
N TYR A 199 1.42 -0.72 -23.29
CA TYR A 199 2.79 -0.18 -23.32
C TYR A 199 3.34 -0.10 -24.74
N SER A 200 3.17 -1.18 -25.53
CA SER A 200 3.60 -1.19 -26.93
C SER A 200 2.93 -0.08 -27.75
N ARG A 201 1.61 0.10 -27.59
CA ARG A 201 0.85 1.16 -28.30
C ARG A 201 1.24 2.56 -27.85
N GLN A 202 1.63 2.75 -26.57
CA GLN A 202 1.97 4.04 -25.99
C GLN A 202 3.47 4.36 -26.05
N GLY A 203 4.30 3.43 -26.56
CA GLY A 203 5.74 3.62 -26.66
C GLY A 203 6.42 3.68 -25.27
N ILE A 204 5.96 2.85 -24.33
CA ILE A 204 6.59 2.63 -23.03
C ILE A 204 7.46 1.38 -23.14
N GLU A 205 8.75 1.52 -22.85
CA GLU A 205 9.68 0.38 -22.82
C GLU A 205 9.48 -0.42 -21.54
N LEU A 206 9.27 -1.73 -21.65
CA LEU A 206 9.18 -2.65 -20.52
C LEU A 206 10.41 -3.57 -20.49
N VAL A 207 11.10 -3.57 -19.36
CA VAL A 207 12.28 -4.41 -19.11
C VAL A 207 11.97 -5.27 -17.88
N THR A 208 11.78 -6.56 -18.08
CA THR A 208 11.43 -7.52 -17.01
C THR A 208 12.65 -8.30 -16.54
N ASN A 209 12.54 -8.99 -15.39
CA ASN A 209 13.61 -9.76 -14.74
C ASN A 209 14.86 -8.93 -14.44
N GLN A 210 14.71 -7.63 -14.21
CA GLN A 210 15.81 -6.71 -13.92
C GLN A 210 15.63 -6.05 -12.54
N GLU A 211 16.47 -6.45 -11.61
CA GLU A 211 16.52 -5.89 -10.26
C GLU A 211 17.51 -4.73 -10.20
N ILE A 212 17.09 -3.55 -9.74
CA ILE A 212 18.00 -2.43 -9.50
C ILE A 212 18.80 -2.72 -8.23
N VAL A 213 20.12 -2.70 -8.35
CA VAL A 213 21.07 -2.97 -7.26
C VAL A 213 21.93 -1.77 -6.89
N GLU A 214 21.96 -0.73 -7.75
CA GLU A 214 22.69 0.50 -7.50
C GLU A 214 21.93 1.72 -8.02
N ILE A 215 21.97 2.81 -7.26
CA ILE A 215 21.45 4.12 -7.62
C ILE A 215 22.59 5.12 -7.60
N GLY A 216 22.81 5.82 -8.72
CA GLY A 216 23.66 6.99 -8.84
C GLY A 216 22.87 8.29 -8.93
N GLU A 217 23.56 9.39 -9.18
CA GLU A 217 22.93 10.72 -9.28
C GLU A 217 21.91 10.81 -10.41
N ARG A 218 22.20 10.19 -11.56
CA ARG A 218 21.38 10.23 -12.78
C ARG A 218 21.34 8.90 -13.53
N GLU A 219 21.66 7.82 -12.87
CA GLU A 219 21.58 6.47 -13.45
C GLU A 219 21.24 5.43 -12.37
N VAL A 220 20.66 4.33 -12.81
CA VAL A 220 20.50 3.11 -12.02
C VAL A 220 21.21 1.97 -12.71
N VAL A 221 21.70 1.01 -11.92
CA VAL A 221 22.35 -0.20 -12.41
C VAL A 221 21.55 -1.40 -11.98
N THR A 222 21.30 -2.31 -12.92
CA THR A 222 20.59 -3.57 -12.64
C THR A 222 21.58 -4.68 -12.28
N LYS A 223 21.05 -5.75 -11.74
CA LYS A 223 21.81 -6.94 -11.33
C LYS A 223 22.56 -7.59 -12.51
N SER A 224 22.07 -7.44 -13.73
CA SER A 224 22.79 -7.87 -14.96
C SER A 224 23.93 -6.95 -15.37
N GLY A 225 24.08 -5.79 -14.71
CA GLY A 225 25.08 -4.77 -15.04
C GLY A 225 24.62 -3.73 -16.06
N GLU A 226 23.37 -3.82 -16.54
CA GLU A 226 22.81 -2.81 -17.44
C GLU A 226 22.59 -1.48 -16.71
N ARG A 227 22.82 -0.38 -17.42
CA ARG A 227 22.74 0.98 -16.90
C ARG A 227 21.63 1.77 -17.59
N TYR A 228 20.76 2.37 -16.80
CA TYR A 228 19.66 3.22 -17.28
C TYR A 228 19.81 4.64 -16.73
N LYS A 229 20.07 5.59 -17.63
CA LYS A 229 20.08 7.02 -17.27
C LYS A 229 18.66 7.48 -17.00
N TYR A 230 18.49 8.41 -16.05
CA TYR A 230 17.19 9.03 -15.76
C TYR A 230 17.32 10.53 -15.49
N ASP A 231 16.27 11.26 -15.82
CA ASP A 231 15.99 12.63 -15.38
C ASP A 231 14.96 12.62 -14.24
N VAL A 232 14.07 11.62 -14.26
CA VAL A 232 13.11 11.35 -13.19
C VAL A 232 13.13 9.85 -12.87
N LEU A 233 13.32 9.52 -11.59
CA LEU A 233 13.24 8.15 -11.08
C LEU A 233 11.98 7.98 -10.23
N ALA A 234 10.99 7.28 -10.78
CA ALA A 234 9.76 6.87 -10.09
C ALA A 234 9.92 5.41 -9.60
N MET A 235 10.52 5.25 -8.44
CA MET A 235 10.93 3.94 -7.95
C MET A 235 10.14 3.53 -6.72
N LEU A 236 9.56 2.32 -6.74
CA LEU A 236 9.11 1.63 -5.55
C LEU A 236 10.29 0.85 -4.95
N GLU A 237 10.61 1.13 -3.70
CA GLU A 237 11.61 0.37 -2.96
C GLU A 237 11.04 -0.99 -2.51
N PRO A 238 11.89 -2.00 -2.27
CA PRO A 238 11.45 -3.24 -1.62
C PRO A 238 10.64 -2.97 -0.35
N ASN A 239 9.66 -3.82 -0.09
CA ASN A 239 8.76 -3.68 1.04
C ASN A 239 9.03 -4.72 2.12
N ARG A 240 8.94 -4.34 3.38
CA ARG A 240 9.00 -5.22 4.55
C ARG A 240 8.19 -4.66 5.72
N ALA A 241 7.92 -5.48 6.71
CA ALA A 241 7.43 -4.99 8.00
C ALA A 241 8.48 -4.10 8.69
N PRO A 242 8.08 -3.15 9.54
CA PRO A 242 9.01 -2.31 10.30
C PRO A 242 9.99 -3.14 11.13
N LYS A 243 11.22 -2.64 11.28
CA LYS A 243 12.33 -3.34 11.93
C LYS A 243 12.04 -3.76 13.37
N PHE A 244 11.30 -2.96 14.12
CA PHE A 244 10.92 -3.30 15.50
C PHE A 244 10.11 -4.60 15.63
N VAL A 245 9.47 -5.06 14.54
CA VAL A 245 8.78 -6.35 14.47
C VAL A 245 9.78 -7.51 14.52
N GLU A 246 10.85 -7.42 13.73
CA GLU A 246 11.96 -8.40 13.73
C GLU A 246 12.69 -8.41 15.08
N GLU A 247 12.97 -7.23 15.63
CA GLU A 247 13.60 -7.04 16.93
C GLU A 247 12.77 -7.62 18.09
N ALA A 248 11.44 -7.62 17.97
CA ALA A 248 10.52 -8.25 18.90
C ALA A 248 10.36 -9.78 18.70
N GLY A 249 11.02 -10.35 17.68
CA GLY A 249 10.92 -11.77 17.36
C GLY A 249 9.56 -12.20 16.81
N LEU A 250 8.83 -11.27 16.15
CA LEU A 250 7.49 -11.50 15.60
C LEU A 250 7.48 -11.86 14.12
N GLY A 251 8.65 -11.99 13.49
CA GLY A 251 8.85 -12.32 12.09
C GLY A 251 10.03 -11.56 11.50
N LYS A 252 10.47 -11.91 10.30
CA LYS A 252 11.61 -11.24 9.64
C LYS A 252 11.15 -10.19 8.63
N THR A 253 10.73 -10.64 7.45
CA THR A 253 10.23 -9.73 6.40
C THR A 253 8.79 -9.32 6.67
N TRP A 254 7.98 -10.25 7.16
CA TRP A 254 6.58 -10.07 7.53
C TRP A 254 6.34 -10.58 8.94
N ILE A 255 5.23 -10.16 9.56
CA ILE A 255 4.80 -10.67 10.87
C ILE A 255 4.21 -12.05 10.67
N ASP A 256 4.68 -13.03 11.44
CA ASP A 256 4.19 -14.40 11.36
C ASP A 256 2.75 -14.48 11.88
N VAL A 257 1.90 -15.22 11.15
CA VAL A 257 0.51 -15.52 11.54
C VAL A 257 0.22 -17.01 11.35
N ARG A 258 -0.71 -17.57 12.13
CA ARG A 258 -1.05 -18.99 12.09
C ARG A 258 -1.68 -19.39 10.77
N SER A 259 -2.66 -18.61 10.32
CA SER A 259 -3.36 -18.82 9.05
C SER A 259 -4.05 -17.53 8.62
N PRO A 260 -4.57 -17.47 7.39
CA PRO A 260 -5.37 -16.32 6.95
C PRO A 260 -6.64 -16.07 7.78
N GLN A 261 -7.22 -17.11 8.38
CA GLN A 261 -8.41 -17.01 9.24
C GLN A 261 -8.06 -16.84 10.73
N ASP A 262 -6.84 -17.22 11.12
CA ASP A 262 -6.32 -17.03 12.48
C ASP A 262 -5.08 -16.14 12.43
N LEU A 263 -5.30 -14.86 12.54
CA LEU A 263 -4.28 -13.83 12.45
C LEU A 263 -3.38 -13.72 13.68
N ARG A 264 -3.56 -14.60 14.67
CA ARG A 264 -2.70 -14.66 15.85
C ARG A 264 -1.29 -15.07 15.48
N HIS A 265 -0.31 -14.51 16.19
CA HIS A 265 1.07 -14.93 16.08
C HIS A 265 1.23 -16.38 16.56
N PRO A 266 2.07 -17.23 15.91
CA PRO A 266 2.21 -18.64 16.31
C PRO A 266 2.61 -18.86 17.78
N LYS A 267 3.40 -17.95 18.35
CA LYS A 267 3.93 -18.04 19.71
C LYS A 267 3.12 -17.26 20.75
N TYR A 268 2.36 -16.22 20.35
CA TYR A 268 1.63 -15.35 21.27
C TYR A 268 0.16 -15.27 20.86
N ASP A 269 -0.72 -15.81 21.71
CA ASP A 269 -2.17 -15.87 21.45
C ASP A 269 -2.84 -14.50 21.48
N ASP A 270 -2.24 -13.55 22.18
CA ASP A 270 -2.71 -12.19 22.40
C ASP A 270 -2.12 -11.17 21.40
N VAL A 271 -1.25 -11.61 20.48
CA VAL A 271 -0.68 -10.78 19.42
C VAL A 271 -1.24 -11.22 18.06
N LEU A 272 -1.88 -10.29 17.35
CA LEU A 272 -2.44 -10.50 16.03
C LEU A 272 -1.79 -9.55 15.02
N ALA A 273 -1.68 -9.97 13.76
CA ALA A 273 -1.17 -9.11 12.71
C ALA A 273 -2.14 -9.04 11.54
N VAL A 274 -2.30 -7.83 10.98
CA VAL A 274 -3.24 -7.56 9.89
C VAL A 274 -2.62 -6.66 8.82
N GLY A 275 -3.20 -6.68 7.64
CA GLY A 275 -2.80 -5.83 6.52
C GLY A 275 -1.47 -6.22 5.89
N ASP A 276 -0.81 -5.24 5.28
CA ASP A 276 0.36 -5.48 4.44
C ASP A 276 1.56 -6.03 5.21
N ALA A 277 1.66 -5.76 6.52
CA ALA A 277 2.74 -6.28 7.37
C ALA A 277 2.57 -7.77 7.70
N ALA A 278 1.35 -8.31 7.68
CA ALA A 278 1.09 -9.71 8.00
C ALA A 278 1.62 -10.65 6.91
N GLY A 279 2.17 -11.79 7.31
CA GLY A 279 2.69 -12.85 6.45
C GLY A 279 1.60 -13.65 5.74
N LEU A 280 0.66 -12.96 5.10
CA LEU A 280 -0.44 -13.56 4.36
C LEU A 280 -0.01 -13.95 2.94
N PRO A 281 -0.50 -15.09 2.40
CA PRO A 281 -0.20 -15.56 1.05
C PRO A 281 -1.02 -14.83 -0.03
N PHE A 282 -1.39 -13.58 0.21
CA PHE A 282 -2.26 -12.77 -0.63
C PHE A 282 -1.56 -11.51 -1.13
N PRO A 283 -2.07 -10.89 -2.21
CA PRO A 283 -1.62 -9.57 -2.63
C PRO A 283 -1.76 -8.55 -1.49
N LYS A 284 -0.76 -7.69 -1.34
CA LYS A 284 -0.79 -6.63 -0.33
C LYS A 284 -1.57 -5.44 -0.88
N ASN A 285 -2.81 -5.33 -0.45
CA ASN A 285 -3.74 -4.29 -0.86
C ASN A 285 -4.73 -3.92 0.25
N GLN A 286 -5.48 -2.83 0.03
CA GLN A 286 -6.38 -2.28 1.03
C GLN A 286 -7.55 -3.22 1.38
N GLU A 287 -8.06 -3.99 0.42
CA GLU A 287 -9.15 -4.94 0.66
C GLU A 287 -8.69 -6.10 1.55
N ILE A 288 -7.56 -6.72 1.23
CA ILE A 288 -6.98 -7.77 2.07
C ILE A 288 -6.64 -7.23 3.47
N ALA A 289 -6.17 -5.97 3.56
CA ALA A 289 -5.91 -5.34 4.84
C ALA A 289 -7.19 -5.16 5.67
N PHE A 290 -8.29 -4.77 5.02
CA PHE A 290 -9.59 -4.63 5.67
C PHE A 290 -10.16 -5.98 6.11
N GLU A 291 -10.18 -6.97 5.22
CA GLU A 291 -10.69 -8.30 5.50
C GLU A 291 -9.89 -9.01 6.62
N SER A 292 -8.55 -8.91 6.58
CA SER A 292 -7.71 -9.44 7.66
C SER A 292 -8.02 -8.76 9.00
N ALA A 293 -8.32 -7.47 9.01
CA ALA A 293 -8.71 -6.76 10.22
C ALA A 293 -10.05 -7.26 10.78
N LEU A 294 -11.02 -7.59 9.93
CA LEU A 294 -12.29 -8.19 10.37
C LEU A 294 -12.10 -9.61 10.93
N PHE A 295 -11.25 -10.45 10.31
CA PHE A 295 -10.90 -11.76 10.87
C PHE A 295 -10.26 -11.63 12.25
N ALA A 296 -9.29 -10.70 12.41
CA ALA A 296 -8.63 -10.47 13.69
C ALA A 296 -9.63 -9.98 14.76
N ALA A 297 -10.51 -9.03 14.40
CA ALA A 297 -11.55 -8.55 15.32
C ALA A 297 -12.52 -9.65 15.73
N ASN A 298 -13.00 -10.46 14.78
CA ASN A 298 -13.86 -11.61 15.05
C ASN A 298 -13.17 -12.63 15.99
N LYS A 299 -11.86 -12.80 15.85
CA LYS A 299 -11.10 -13.70 16.74
C LYS A 299 -11.03 -13.17 18.17
N ILE A 300 -10.78 -11.88 18.36
CA ILE A 300 -10.82 -11.26 19.69
C ILE A 300 -12.23 -11.36 20.28
N LEU A 301 -13.26 -11.05 19.51
CA LEU A 301 -14.67 -11.18 19.95
C LEU A 301 -15.03 -12.60 20.37
N GLU A 302 -14.51 -13.61 19.66
CA GLU A 302 -14.67 -15.01 20.01
C GLU A 302 -14.02 -15.34 21.36
N MET A 303 -12.80 -14.88 21.58
CA MET A 303 -12.03 -15.10 22.80
C MET A 303 -12.70 -14.42 24.02
N GLU A 304 -13.37 -13.29 23.78
CA GLU A 304 -14.14 -12.56 24.80
C GLU A 304 -15.60 -13.05 24.96
N GLY A 305 -15.97 -14.15 24.29
CA GLY A 305 -17.31 -14.76 24.42
C GLY A 305 -18.45 -13.95 23.80
N SER A 306 -18.15 -12.94 22.95
CA SER A 306 -19.17 -12.20 22.22
C SER A 306 -19.85 -13.07 21.17
N SER A 307 -21.16 -12.89 21.00
CA SER A 307 -21.93 -13.54 19.92
C SER A 307 -21.88 -12.75 18.59
N TYR A 308 -21.40 -11.52 18.62
CA TYR A 308 -21.29 -10.69 17.41
C TYR A 308 -20.15 -11.19 16.51
N ARG A 309 -20.39 -11.22 15.21
CA ARG A 309 -19.38 -11.46 14.18
C ARG A 309 -19.62 -10.54 13.00
N ALA A 310 -18.57 -9.86 12.59
CA ALA A 310 -18.57 -9.16 11.29
C ALA A 310 -18.55 -10.21 10.17
N SER A 311 -19.35 -9.98 9.12
CA SER A 311 -19.27 -10.78 7.90
C SER A 311 -17.94 -10.51 7.21
N VAL A 312 -17.21 -11.56 6.86
CA VAL A 312 -15.88 -11.45 6.27
C VAL A 312 -15.56 -12.61 5.34
N GLN A 313 -14.95 -12.30 4.23
CA GLN A 313 -14.36 -13.27 3.29
C GLN A 313 -13.24 -12.61 2.52
N TYR A 314 -12.20 -13.35 2.18
CA TYR A 314 -11.17 -12.83 1.29
C TYR A 314 -11.64 -12.88 -0.17
N ALA A 315 -12.26 -11.80 -0.62
CA ALA A 315 -12.62 -11.62 -2.01
C ALA A 315 -12.52 -10.13 -2.36
N PHE A 316 -11.97 -9.80 -3.53
CA PHE A 316 -11.87 -8.40 -3.91
C PHE A 316 -11.98 -8.18 -5.41
N VAL A 317 -12.37 -6.96 -5.76
CA VAL A 317 -12.24 -6.42 -7.11
C VAL A 317 -11.14 -5.37 -7.08
N GLY A 318 -10.06 -5.59 -7.83
CA GLY A 318 -8.99 -4.63 -8.01
C GLY A 318 -9.17 -3.86 -9.30
N TRP A 319 -8.71 -2.62 -9.31
CA TRP A 319 -8.70 -1.77 -10.52
C TRP A 319 -7.30 -1.16 -10.68
N ALA A 320 -6.79 -1.17 -11.92
CA ALA A 320 -5.55 -0.51 -12.28
C ALA A 320 -5.85 0.65 -13.21
N TYR A 321 -5.42 1.86 -12.86
CA TYR A 321 -5.55 3.03 -13.72
C TYR A 321 -4.72 2.87 -14.98
N VAL A 322 -5.33 3.12 -16.11
CA VAL A 322 -4.65 3.24 -17.39
C VAL A 322 -5.14 4.53 -18.04
N GLY A 323 -4.21 5.39 -18.41
CA GLY A 323 -4.54 6.53 -19.27
C GLY A 323 -4.73 6.05 -20.71
N ASN A 324 -5.55 6.74 -21.50
CA ASN A 324 -5.59 6.53 -22.93
C ASN A 324 -4.90 7.66 -23.70
N PRO A 325 -4.56 7.46 -24.98
CA PRO A 325 -3.91 8.49 -25.80
C PRO A 325 -4.72 9.78 -25.96
N GLU A 326 -6.04 9.73 -25.75
CA GLU A 326 -6.96 10.86 -25.83
C GLU A 326 -7.05 11.68 -24.54
N GLY A 327 -6.27 11.29 -23.50
CA GLY A 327 -6.24 11.98 -22.22
C GLY A 327 -7.40 11.63 -21.28
N ARG A 328 -8.19 10.61 -21.59
CA ARG A 328 -9.23 10.08 -20.70
C ARG A 328 -8.62 9.10 -19.73
N LEU A 329 -9.06 9.17 -18.49
CA LEU A 329 -8.68 8.19 -17.46
C LEU A 329 -9.61 6.99 -17.54
N GLU A 330 -9.04 5.82 -17.76
CA GLU A 330 -9.71 4.52 -17.77
C GLU A 330 -9.03 3.58 -16.77
N SER A 331 -9.64 2.45 -16.48
CA SER A 331 -9.06 1.42 -15.60
C SER A 331 -9.33 0.03 -16.14
N LEU A 332 -8.40 -0.88 -15.85
CA LEU A 332 -8.59 -2.32 -15.95
C LEU A 332 -9.26 -2.82 -14.67
N SER A 333 -10.08 -3.87 -14.78
CA SER A 333 -10.68 -4.55 -13.64
C SER A 333 -10.14 -5.97 -13.49
N VAL A 334 -9.85 -6.35 -12.26
CA VAL A 334 -9.39 -7.69 -11.88
C VAL A 334 -10.24 -8.17 -10.71
N ARG A 335 -10.78 -9.37 -10.80
CA ARG A 335 -11.55 -9.99 -9.72
C ARG A 335 -10.77 -11.17 -9.14
N PHE A 336 -10.68 -11.21 -7.84
CA PHE A 336 -10.15 -12.31 -7.07
C PHE A 336 -11.23 -12.80 -6.11
N GLY A 337 -11.52 -14.11 -6.14
CA GLY A 337 -12.27 -14.77 -5.08
C GLY A 337 -11.34 -15.77 -4.40
N LEU A 338 -11.27 -15.76 -3.09
CA LEU A 338 -10.44 -16.68 -2.32
C LEU A 338 -11.37 -17.65 -1.59
N ASP A 339 -11.62 -18.81 -2.21
CA ASP A 339 -12.23 -19.95 -1.54
C ASP A 339 -11.13 -20.83 -0.96
N PHE A 340 -11.06 -20.91 0.36
CA PHE A 340 -10.07 -21.71 1.07
C PHE A 340 -10.39 -23.20 1.08
N THR A 341 -11.54 -23.60 0.53
CA THR A 341 -12.03 -24.98 0.67
C THR A 341 -11.61 -25.90 -0.45
N SER A 342 -11.20 -25.40 -1.63
CA SER A 342 -11.06 -26.34 -2.75
C SER A 342 -10.00 -26.08 -3.80
N GLN A 343 -9.52 -24.91 -4.03
CA GLN A 343 -8.39 -24.60 -4.94
C GLN A 343 -8.06 -23.10 -4.93
N PRO A 344 -6.82 -22.67 -5.27
CA PRO A 344 -6.56 -21.25 -5.41
C PRO A 344 -7.51 -20.68 -6.47
N PRO A 345 -8.25 -19.60 -6.14
CA PRO A 345 -9.21 -19.03 -7.05
C PRO A 345 -8.49 -18.53 -8.30
N LYS A 346 -9.05 -18.80 -9.45
CA LYS A 346 -8.53 -18.27 -10.71
C LYS A 346 -8.93 -16.80 -10.81
N PRO A 347 -7.98 -15.86 -10.80
CA PRO A 347 -8.32 -14.46 -11.02
C PRO A 347 -8.94 -14.30 -12.43
N SER A 348 -9.97 -13.48 -12.52
CA SER A 348 -10.57 -13.08 -13.79
C SER A 348 -10.32 -11.60 -14.04
N LYS A 349 -10.21 -11.21 -15.30
CA LYS A 349 -10.04 -9.83 -15.74
C LYS A 349 -11.04 -9.47 -16.82
N ASP A 350 -11.36 -8.18 -16.94
CA ASP A 350 -11.89 -7.64 -18.19
C ASP A 350 -10.68 -7.25 -19.06
N PRO A 351 -10.61 -7.70 -20.32
CA PRO A 351 -9.47 -7.44 -21.20
C PRO A 351 -9.41 -5.98 -21.69
N GLU A 352 -10.47 -5.20 -21.49
CA GLU A 352 -10.55 -3.83 -21.99
C GLU A 352 -10.62 -2.82 -20.85
N PRO A 353 -9.81 -1.74 -20.92
CA PRO A 353 -9.97 -0.61 -20.02
C PRO A 353 -11.32 0.09 -20.23
N LYS A 354 -11.94 0.54 -19.12
CA LYS A 354 -13.21 1.27 -19.14
C LYS A 354 -13.23 2.44 -18.17
N ARG A 355 -13.91 3.51 -18.54
CA ARG A 355 -14.16 4.65 -17.64
C ARG A 355 -14.99 4.22 -16.43
N ASP A 356 -15.95 3.34 -16.61
CA ASP A 356 -16.82 2.83 -15.53
C ASP A 356 -16.03 2.15 -14.42
N TYR A 357 -14.90 1.52 -14.73
CA TYR A 357 -14.02 0.92 -13.72
C TYR A 357 -13.27 1.97 -12.90
N THR A 358 -12.95 3.12 -13.49
CA THR A 358 -12.39 4.25 -12.76
C THR A 358 -13.40 4.83 -11.78
N LEU A 359 -14.65 5.00 -12.20
CA LEU A 359 -15.75 5.46 -11.35
C LEU A 359 -16.05 4.45 -10.24
N ALA A 360 -16.04 3.15 -10.56
CA ALA A 360 -16.25 2.09 -9.58
C ALA A 360 -15.16 2.08 -8.50
N LYS A 361 -13.89 2.28 -8.89
CA LYS A 361 -12.76 2.41 -7.94
C LYS A 361 -12.94 3.62 -7.01
N ASP A 362 -13.30 4.77 -7.56
CA ASP A 362 -13.53 6.00 -6.78
C ASP A 362 -14.69 5.80 -5.78
N ASN A 363 -15.83 5.32 -6.24
CA ASN A 363 -16.99 5.05 -5.39
C ASN A 363 -16.69 4.03 -4.29
N TRP A 364 -15.96 2.97 -4.60
CA TRP A 364 -15.51 1.99 -3.62
C TRP A 364 -14.63 2.63 -2.55
N GLU A 365 -13.64 3.44 -2.96
CA GLU A 365 -12.74 4.09 -2.01
C GLU A 365 -13.48 5.08 -1.10
N GLN A 366 -14.40 5.90 -1.64
CA GLN A 366 -15.19 6.82 -0.83
C GLN A 366 -16.11 6.08 0.16
N SER A 367 -16.73 4.99 -0.27
CA SER A 367 -17.54 4.13 0.62
C SER A 367 -16.71 3.49 1.71
N TYR A 368 -15.51 3.02 1.38
CA TYR A 368 -14.55 2.47 2.33
C TYR A 368 -14.13 3.51 3.38
N LEU A 369 -13.80 4.72 2.95
CA LEU A 369 -13.41 5.82 3.84
C LEU A 369 -14.57 6.23 4.77
N ALA A 370 -15.79 6.32 4.23
CA ALA A 370 -16.98 6.63 5.02
C ALA A 370 -17.24 5.57 6.09
N ASN A 371 -17.12 4.29 5.75
CA ASN A 371 -17.33 3.18 6.69
C ASN A 371 -16.30 3.16 7.82
N LEU A 372 -15.05 3.52 7.55
CA LEU A 372 -13.97 3.48 8.55
C LEU A 372 -13.86 4.74 9.39
N PHE A 373 -14.11 5.90 8.80
CA PHE A 373 -13.80 7.21 9.39
C PHE A 373 -15.04 8.11 9.52
N GLY A 374 -16.20 7.70 9.03
CA GLY A 374 -17.40 8.53 8.93
C GLY A 374 -17.41 9.39 7.66
N TYR A 375 -18.57 10.01 7.41
CA TYR A 375 -18.69 11.03 6.36
C TYR A 375 -18.01 12.31 6.83
N SER A 376 -17.16 12.90 5.98
CA SER A 376 -16.53 14.20 6.22
C SER A 376 -17.49 15.33 5.89
#